data_65dfdd4f0f378ada54f6404cae2be4af
#
_entry.id   65dfdd4f0f378ada54f6404cae2be4af
#
_cell.length_a   1.000
_cell.length_b   1.000
_cell.length_c   1.000
_cell.angle_alpha   90.00
_cell.angle_beta   90.00
_cell.angle_gamma   90.00
#
_symmetry.space_group_name_H-M   'P 1'
#
loop_
_entity.id
_entity.type
_entity.pdbx_description
1 polymer ?
#
loop_
_entity_poly.entity_id
_entity_poly.type
_entity_poly.pdbx_seq_one_letter_code
_entity_poly.pdbx_strand_id
1 'polypeptide(L)'
;MREQNPFHEDREELKEILRHYHNLKNGRQHPFIEEDDFERIIDYFDDHDSITEALEAAEIGMEQFPSSGPLMIKKADLLIATRKYHEAIALLDLAAIYDSLEINLYILRTDALLALDRQHEAIEILQEALEIFTGDERIELLFEMADVYDDYEEF
;
A
#
# COMPACT_ATOMS: atom_id res chain seq x y z
N MET A 1 5.81 -8.12 39.31
CA MET A 1 5.79 -7.39 38.03
C MET A 1 5.29 -8.34 36.96
N ARG A 2 4.14 -8.04 36.38
CA ARG A 2 3.73 -8.77 35.18
C ARG A 2 4.51 -8.19 34.02
N GLU A 3 5.34 -8.99 33.38
CA GLU A 3 5.93 -8.62 32.10
C GLU A 3 4.78 -8.36 31.13
N GLN A 4 4.62 -7.10 30.69
CA GLN A 4 3.64 -6.75 29.68
C GLN A 4 4.09 -7.39 28.37
N ASN A 5 3.29 -8.30 27.85
CA ASN A 5 3.53 -8.93 26.56
C ASN A 5 3.34 -7.88 25.46
N PRO A 6 4.39 -7.49 24.69
CA PRO A 6 4.26 -6.45 23.66
C PRO A 6 3.18 -6.77 22.62
N PHE A 7 2.92 -8.03 22.33
CA PHE A 7 1.84 -8.44 21.41
C PHE A 7 0.43 -8.17 21.99
N HIS A 8 0.28 -8.18 23.32
CA HIS A 8 -0.98 -7.88 23.97
C HIS A 8 -1.27 -6.37 23.94
N GLU A 9 -0.25 -5.54 24.16
CA GLU A 9 -0.39 -4.07 24.07
C GLU A 9 -0.76 -3.63 22.66
N ASP A 10 -0.13 -4.20 21.63
CA ASP A 10 -0.44 -3.91 20.24
C ASP A 10 -1.88 -4.28 19.87
N ARG A 11 -2.39 -5.40 20.38
CA ARG A 11 -3.78 -5.81 20.17
C ARG A 11 -4.79 -4.86 20.81
N GLU A 12 -4.53 -4.44 22.03
CA GLU A 12 -5.41 -3.50 22.75
C GLU A 12 -5.41 -2.13 22.09
N GLU A 13 -4.23 -1.67 21.65
CA GLU A 13 -4.09 -0.42 20.90
C GLU A 13 -4.85 -0.47 19.57
N LEU A 14 -4.73 -1.55 18.82
CA LEU A 14 -5.45 -1.73 17.56
C LEU A 14 -6.96 -1.75 17.77
N LYS A 15 -7.46 -2.44 18.79
CA LYS A 15 -8.89 -2.45 19.15
C LYS A 15 -9.41 -1.05 19.45
N GLU A 16 -8.61 -0.24 20.15
CA GLU A 16 -8.95 1.13 20.47
C GLU A 16 -9.01 2.00 19.20
N ILE A 17 -8.02 1.86 18.32
CA ILE A 17 -7.99 2.57 17.03
C ILE A 17 -9.21 2.20 16.18
N LEU A 18 -9.56 0.93 16.10
CA LEU A 18 -10.74 0.46 15.37
C LEU A 18 -12.03 1.01 15.96
N ARG A 19 -12.14 1.13 17.28
CA ARG A 19 -13.28 1.75 17.95
C ARG A 19 -13.39 3.23 17.60
N HIS A 20 -12.28 3.97 17.59
CA HIS A 20 -12.24 5.37 17.18
C HIS A 20 -12.68 5.52 15.73
N TYR A 21 -12.21 4.67 14.84
CA TYR A 21 -12.61 4.64 13.44
C TYR A 21 -14.11 4.36 13.27
N HIS A 22 -14.63 3.39 14.01
CA HIS A 22 -16.07 3.08 14.01
C HIS A 22 -16.90 4.29 14.44
N ASN A 23 -16.46 5.00 15.48
CA ASN A 23 -17.11 6.24 15.94
C ASN A 23 -17.07 7.34 14.87
N LEU A 24 -15.94 7.50 14.19
CA LEU A 24 -15.79 8.44 13.06
C LEU A 24 -16.83 8.14 11.98
N LYS A 25 -16.95 6.89 11.55
CA LYS A 25 -17.90 6.48 10.51
C LYS A 25 -19.36 6.73 10.91
N ASN A 26 -19.68 6.61 12.18
CA ASN A 26 -21.04 6.80 12.70
C ASN A 26 -21.34 8.24 13.15
N GLY A 27 -20.45 9.18 12.87
CA GLY A 27 -20.62 10.59 13.24
C GLY A 27 -20.58 10.84 14.75
N ARG A 28 -19.96 9.93 15.51
CA ARG A 28 -19.79 10.05 16.98
C ARG A 28 -18.48 10.76 17.30
N GLN A 29 -18.36 11.27 18.51
CA GLN A 29 -17.10 11.84 18.98
C GLN A 29 -16.01 10.76 19.04
N HIS A 30 -14.82 11.13 18.58
CA HIS A 30 -13.64 10.29 18.59
C HIS A 30 -12.38 11.15 18.73
N PRO A 31 -11.29 10.61 19.30
CA PRO A 31 -9.98 11.27 19.23
C PRO A 31 -9.51 11.39 17.78
N PHE A 32 -8.57 12.30 17.54
CA PHE A 32 -7.92 12.43 16.23
C PHE A 32 -7.27 11.10 15.85
N ILE A 33 -7.51 10.65 14.61
CA ILE A 33 -6.90 9.45 14.06
C ILE A 33 -5.70 9.87 13.22
N GLU A 34 -4.51 9.40 13.59
CA GLU A 34 -3.26 9.70 12.92
C GLU A 34 -3.18 8.97 11.56
N GLU A 35 -2.31 9.45 10.68
CA GLU A 35 -2.05 8.81 9.39
C GLU A 35 -1.63 7.35 9.55
N ASP A 36 -0.70 7.07 10.46
CA ASP A 36 -0.24 5.70 10.75
C ASP A 36 -1.36 4.79 11.26
N ASP A 37 -2.31 5.35 11.99
CA ASP A 37 -3.47 4.59 12.47
C ASP A 37 -4.39 4.18 11.32
N PHE A 38 -4.57 5.02 10.32
CA PHE A 38 -5.29 4.65 9.10
C PHE A 38 -4.60 3.52 8.34
N GLU A 39 -3.28 3.51 8.27
CA GLU A 39 -2.54 2.39 7.68
C GLU A 39 -2.83 1.08 8.41
N ARG A 40 -2.84 1.09 9.74
CA ARG A 40 -3.15 -0.07 10.57
C ARG A 40 -4.60 -0.53 10.40
N ILE A 41 -5.54 0.39 10.28
CA ILE A 41 -6.97 0.10 10.03
C ILE A 41 -7.14 -0.59 8.67
N ILE A 42 -6.50 -0.07 7.63
CA ILE A 42 -6.53 -0.65 6.28
C ILE A 42 -5.97 -2.07 6.30
N ASP A 43 -4.79 -2.26 6.90
CA ASP A 43 -4.15 -3.56 7.01
C ASP A 43 -5.02 -4.57 7.77
N TYR A 44 -5.68 -4.13 8.83
CA TYR A 44 -6.61 -4.97 9.59
C TYR A 44 -7.73 -5.52 8.71
N PHE A 45 -8.39 -4.67 7.94
CA PHE A 45 -9.46 -5.10 7.06
C PHE A 45 -8.97 -5.97 5.90
N ASP A 46 -7.81 -5.65 5.35
CA ASP A 46 -7.19 -6.44 4.30
C ASP A 46 -6.81 -7.84 4.80
N ASP A 47 -6.22 -7.95 5.97
CA ASP A 47 -5.85 -9.22 6.61
C ASP A 47 -7.07 -10.10 6.96
N HIS A 48 -8.24 -9.49 7.12
CA HIS A 48 -9.51 -10.18 7.38
C HIS A 48 -10.37 -10.36 6.13
N ASP A 49 -9.78 -10.26 4.95
CA ASP A 49 -10.44 -10.41 3.65
C ASP A 49 -11.62 -9.45 3.44
N SER A 50 -11.61 -8.30 4.11
CA SER A 50 -12.64 -7.26 4.00
C SER A 50 -12.18 -6.13 3.09
N ILE A 51 -11.99 -6.42 1.80
CA ILE A 51 -11.44 -5.46 0.82
C ILE A 51 -12.31 -4.21 0.70
N THR A 52 -13.63 -4.34 0.72
CA THR A 52 -14.56 -3.20 0.66
C THR A 52 -14.35 -2.24 1.82
N GLU A 53 -14.22 -2.77 3.04
CA GLU A 53 -13.97 -1.98 4.24
C GLU A 53 -12.56 -1.38 4.26
N ALA A 54 -11.57 -2.11 3.75
CA ALA A 54 -10.21 -1.61 3.60
C ALA A 54 -10.17 -0.41 2.62
N LEU A 55 -10.85 -0.52 1.48
CA LEU A 55 -10.95 0.58 0.51
C LEU A 55 -11.66 1.81 1.09
N GLU A 56 -12.74 1.60 1.83
CA GLU A 56 -13.46 2.69 2.51
C GLU A 56 -12.55 3.40 3.52
N ALA A 57 -11.80 2.65 4.31
CA ALA A 57 -10.85 3.20 5.28
C ALA A 57 -9.73 4.01 4.58
N ALA A 58 -9.24 3.50 3.45
CA ALA A 58 -8.24 4.22 2.65
C ALA A 58 -8.80 5.55 2.11
N GLU A 59 -10.03 5.55 1.62
CA GLU A 59 -10.70 6.76 1.12
C GLU A 59 -10.88 7.80 2.24
N ILE A 60 -11.38 7.38 3.40
CA ILE A 60 -11.57 8.27 4.54
C ILE A 60 -10.21 8.82 5.02
N GLY A 61 -9.19 7.97 5.10
CA GLY A 61 -7.84 8.38 5.46
C GLY A 61 -7.26 9.40 4.48
N MET A 62 -7.46 9.21 3.19
CA MET A 62 -7.00 10.13 2.15
C MET A 62 -7.77 11.45 2.14
N GLU A 63 -9.03 11.48 2.57
CA GLU A 63 -9.76 12.73 2.76
C GLU A 63 -9.14 13.57 3.88
N GLN A 64 -8.68 12.95 4.95
CA GLN A 64 -8.02 13.63 6.07
C GLN A 64 -6.55 13.96 5.77
N PHE A 65 -5.86 13.10 5.01
CA PHE A 65 -4.46 13.24 4.64
C PHE A 65 -4.28 13.19 3.11
N PRO A 66 -4.68 14.26 2.40
CA PRO A 66 -4.71 14.22 0.92
C PRO A 66 -3.35 14.06 0.24
N SER A 67 -2.27 14.34 0.96
CA SER A 67 -0.90 14.23 0.44
C SER A 67 -0.16 12.99 0.96
N SER A 68 -0.88 12.05 1.57
CA SER A 68 -0.27 10.84 2.11
C SER A 68 0.08 9.85 1.01
N GLY A 69 1.35 9.75 0.67
CA GLY A 69 1.89 8.72 -0.21
C GLY A 69 1.61 7.31 0.31
N PRO A 70 1.87 7.00 1.60
CA PRO A 70 1.59 5.68 2.17
C PRO A 70 0.14 5.23 2.02
N LEU A 71 -0.84 6.09 2.26
CA LEU A 71 -2.26 5.74 2.11
C LEU A 71 -2.64 5.52 0.64
N MET A 72 -2.07 6.31 -0.27
CA MET A 72 -2.27 6.12 -1.71
C MET A 72 -1.72 4.76 -2.17
N ILE A 73 -0.55 4.38 -1.69
CA ILE A 73 0.08 3.10 -2.03
C ILE A 73 -0.77 1.93 -1.51
N LYS A 74 -1.28 2.00 -0.29
CA LYS A 74 -2.18 0.97 0.25
C LYS A 74 -3.47 0.85 -0.55
N LYS A 75 -4.07 1.97 -0.93
CA LYS A 75 -5.27 1.95 -1.77
C LYS A 75 -4.96 1.34 -3.15
N ALA A 76 -3.83 1.69 -3.75
CA ALA A 76 -3.41 1.13 -5.03
C ALA A 76 -3.23 -0.38 -4.97
N ASP A 77 -2.63 -0.90 -3.89
CA ASP A 77 -2.49 -2.34 -3.67
C ASP A 77 -3.86 -3.04 -3.66
N LEU A 78 -4.83 -2.47 -2.94
CA LEU A 78 -6.20 -2.98 -2.93
C LEU A 78 -6.88 -2.91 -4.31
N LEU A 79 -6.63 -1.85 -5.07
CA LEU A 79 -7.13 -1.72 -6.44
C LEU A 79 -6.55 -2.78 -7.36
N ILE A 80 -5.26 -3.11 -7.22
CA ILE A 80 -4.63 -4.21 -7.96
C ILE A 80 -5.27 -5.55 -7.58
N ALA A 81 -5.51 -5.79 -6.31
CA ALA A 81 -6.18 -7.00 -5.82
C ALA A 81 -7.59 -7.16 -6.41
N THR A 82 -8.27 -6.07 -6.72
CA THR A 82 -9.59 -6.06 -7.35
C THR A 82 -9.54 -5.86 -8.87
N ARG A 83 -8.36 -5.98 -9.48
CA ARG A 83 -8.10 -5.87 -10.93
C ARG A 83 -8.43 -4.51 -11.53
N LYS A 84 -8.40 -3.46 -10.74
CA LYS A 84 -8.57 -2.08 -11.20
C LYS A 84 -7.20 -1.44 -11.50
N TYR A 85 -6.52 -1.99 -12.49
CA TYR A 85 -5.11 -1.68 -12.77
C TYR A 85 -4.88 -0.24 -13.24
N HIS A 86 -5.74 0.29 -14.12
CA HIS A 86 -5.61 1.68 -14.60
C HIS A 86 -5.79 2.69 -13.46
N GLU A 87 -6.75 2.45 -12.57
CA GLU A 87 -6.96 3.31 -11.40
C GLU A 87 -5.77 3.21 -10.44
N ALA A 88 -5.23 2.00 -10.25
CA ALA A 88 -4.05 1.78 -9.41
C ALA A 88 -2.84 2.53 -9.96
N ILE A 89 -2.56 2.46 -11.25
CA ILE A 89 -1.43 3.15 -11.88
C ILE A 89 -1.57 4.67 -11.71
N ALA A 90 -2.76 5.23 -11.96
CA ALA A 90 -2.98 6.66 -11.78
C ALA A 90 -2.73 7.12 -10.35
N LEU A 91 -3.15 6.31 -9.37
CA LEU A 91 -2.94 6.61 -7.95
C LEU A 91 -1.46 6.48 -7.56
N LEU A 92 -0.75 5.49 -8.09
CA LEU A 92 0.69 5.30 -7.86
C LEU A 92 1.53 6.42 -8.50
N ASP A 93 1.13 6.90 -9.67
CA ASP A 93 1.76 8.07 -10.29
C ASP A 93 1.60 9.31 -9.41
N LEU A 94 0.44 9.49 -8.79
CA LEU A 94 0.21 10.57 -7.83
C LEU A 94 1.04 10.38 -6.56
N ALA A 95 1.08 9.16 -6.03
CA ALA A 95 1.87 8.84 -4.83
C ALA A 95 3.36 9.12 -5.03
N ALA A 96 3.89 8.90 -6.23
CA ALA A 96 5.29 9.16 -6.56
C ALA A 96 5.68 10.64 -6.40
N ILE A 97 4.73 11.56 -6.52
CA ILE A 97 4.96 13.00 -6.32
C ILE A 97 5.24 13.30 -4.84
N TYR A 98 4.57 12.59 -3.93
CA TYR A 98 4.65 12.83 -2.48
C TYR A 98 5.68 11.95 -1.78
N ASP A 99 5.90 10.73 -2.29
CA ASP A 99 6.81 9.76 -1.66
C ASP A 99 7.46 8.88 -2.74
N SER A 100 8.59 9.33 -3.28
CA SER A 100 9.33 8.63 -4.32
C SER A 100 10.35 7.61 -3.80
N LEU A 101 10.51 7.50 -2.46
CA LEU A 101 11.53 6.65 -1.83
C LEU A 101 10.95 5.36 -1.24
N GLU A 102 9.71 5.01 -1.57
CA GLU A 102 9.07 3.79 -1.13
C GLU A 102 9.16 2.71 -2.22
N ILE A 103 9.86 1.62 -1.93
CA ILE A 103 10.09 0.55 -2.90
C ILE A 103 8.77 -0.07 -3.40
N ASN A 104 7.77 -0.21 -2.54
CA ASN A 104 6.47 -0.78 -2.90
C ASN A 104 5.77 0.02 -4.01
N LEU A 105 6.01 1.32 -4.08
CA LEU A 105 5.49 2.16 -5.17
C LEU A 105 5.90 1.61 -6.54
N TYR A 106 7.16 1.23 -6.70
CA TYR A 106 7.71 0.74 -7.97
C TYR A 106 7.29 -0.70 -8.25
N ILE A 107 7.27 -1.55 -7.21
CA ILE A 107 6.83 -2.95 -7.33
C ILE A 107 5.36 -3.00 -7.76
N LEU A 108 4.48 -2.25 -7.11
CA LEU A 108 3.06 -2.23 -7.45
C LEU A 108 2.79 -1.65 -8.84
N ARG A 109 3.52 -0.60 -9.26
CA ARG A 109 3.42 -0.07 -10.62
C ARG A 109 3.82 -1.12 -11.65
N THR A 110 4.90 -1.84 -11.38
CA THR A 110 5.35 -2.95 -12.24
C THR A 110 4.28 -4.03 -12.35
N ASP A 111 3.73 -4.48 -11.22
CA ASP A 111 2.69 -5.51 -11.20
C ASP A 111 1.45 -5.10 -12.01
N ALA A 112 0.99 -3.87 -11.86
CA ALA A 112 -0.16 -3.35 -12.59
C ALA A 112 0.12 -3.23 -14.09
N LEU A 113 1.31 -2.80 -14.49
CA LEU A 113 1.72 -2.71 -15.89
C LEU A 113 1.81 -4.09 -16.54
N LEU A 114 2.37 -5.09 -15.82
CA LEU A 114 2.44 -6.47 -16.31
C LEU A 114 1.06 -7.08 -16.50
N ALA A 115 0.13 -6.81 -15.59
CA ALA A 115 -1.25 -7.26 -15.71
C ALA A 115 -1.97 -6.69 -16.94
N LEU A 116 -1.49 -5.57 -17.46
CA LEU A 116 -2.00 -4.90 -18.66
C LEU A 116 -1.16 -5.23 -19.92
N ASP A 117 -0.28 -6.22 -19.87
CA ASP A 117 0.63 -6.61 -20.95
C ASP A 117 1.55 -5.48 -21.41
N ARG A 118 1.93 -4.59 -20.50
CA ARG A 118 2.81 -3.43 -20.75
C ARG A 118 4.22 -3.69 -20.22
N GLN A 119 4.85 -4.77 -20.70
CA GLN A 119 6.16 -5.24 -20.20
C GLN A 119 7.27 -4.23 -20.36
N HIS A 120 7.33 -3.52 -21.47
CA HIS A 120 8.40 -2.52 -21.72
C HIS A 120 8.35 -1.40 -20.67
N GLU A 121 7.16 -0.92 -20.35
CA GLU A 121 6.97 0.12 -19.33
C GLU A 121 7.30 -0.41 -17.94
N ALA A 122 6.96 -1.66 -17.64
CA ALA A 122 7.31 -2.32 -16.38
C ALA A 122 8.84 -2.40 -16.21
N ILE A 123 9.57 -2.77 -17.25
CA ILE A 123 11.04 -2.81 -17.24
C ILE A 123 11.63 -1.41 -17.03
N GLU A 124 11.08 -0.39 -17.68
CA GLU A 124 11.52 1.00 -17.48
C GLU A 124 11.35 1.46 -16.03
N ILE A 125 10.22 1.13 -15.39
CA ILE A 125 9.97 1.44 -13.99
C ILE A 125 10.98 0.73 -13.06
N LEU A 126 11.27 -0.55 -13.31
CA LEU A 126 12.28 -1.28 -12.54
C LEU A 126 13.69 -0.74 -12.74
N GLN A 127 14.04 -0.33 -13.96
CA GLN A 127 15.34 0.31 -14.26
C GLN A 127 15.47 1.64 -13.51
N GLU A 128 14.43 2.44 -13.49
CA GLU A 128 14.38 3.70 -12.72
C GLU A 128 14.58 3.43 -11.23
N ALA A 129 13.86 2.45 -10.67
CA ALA A 129 13.98 2.07 -9.27
C ALA A 129 15.40 1.58 -8.91
N LEU A 130 16.05 0.83 -9.80
CA LEU A 130 17.43 0.36 -9.60
C LEU A 130 18.46 1.49 -9.50
N GLU A 131 18.16 2.66 -10.05
CA GLU A 131 19.02 3.85 -9.89
C GLU A 131 18.81 4.53 -8.53
N ILE A 132 17.65 4.34 -7.90
CA ILE A 132 17.27 4.99 -6.64
C ILE A 132 17.69 4.15 -5.43
N PHE A 133 17.42 2.84 -5.47
CA PHE A 133 17.57 1.95 -4.32
C PHE A 133 18.90 1.21 -4.32
N THR A 134 19.41 0.95 -3.11
CA THR A 134 20.68 0.24 -2.87
C THR A 134 20.45 -0.90 -1.85
N GLY A 135 21.45 -1.76 -1.64
CA GLY A 135 21.40 -2.82 -0.65
C GLY A 135 20.33 -3.85 -0.93
N ASP A 136 19.61 -4.27 0.10
CA ASP A 136 18.61 -5.35 0.03
C ASP A 136 17.43 -4.97 -0.88
N GLU A 137 17.02 -3.72 -0.89
CA GLU A 137 15.95 -3.22 -1.77
C GLU A 137 16.35 -3.35 -3.25
N ARG A 138 17.60 -3.07 -3.57
CA ARG A 138 18.12 -3.25 -4.93
C ARG A 138 18.13 -4.73 -5.34
N ILE A 139 18.47 -5.62 -4.42
CA ILE A 139 18.44 -7.08 -4.65
C ILE A 139 17.01 -7.53 -4.95
N GLU A 140 16.03 -7.07 -4.17
CA GLU A 140 14.62 -7.35 -4.41
C GLU A 140 14.17 -6.92 -5.80
N LEU A 141 14.54 -5.71 -6.23
CA LEU A 141 14.23 -5.20 -7.57
C LEU A 141 14.87 -6.03 -8.68
N LEU A 142 16.09 -6.52 -8.47
CA LEU A 142 16.77 -7.40 -9.44
C LEU A 142 16.06 -8.74 -9.60
N PHE A 143 15.50 -9.31 -8.52
CA PHE A 143 14.66 -10.50 -8.60
C PHE A 143 13.37 -10.24 -9.37
N GLU A 144 12.69 -9.14 -9.10
CA GLU A 144 11.50 -8.73 -9.85
C GLU A 144 11.80 -8.57 -11.34
N MET A 145 12.92 -7.96 -11.68
CA MET A 145 13.33 -7.79 -13.06
C MET A 145 13.64 -9.13 -13.74
N ALA A 146 14.29 -10.06 -13.04
CA ALA A 146 14.58 -11.39 -13.56
C ALA A 146 13.28 -12.15 -13.86
N ASP A 147 12.28 -12.08 -12.96
CA ASP A 147 10.98 -12.70 -13.18
C ASP A 147 10.27 -12.14 -14.41
N VAL A 148 10.33 -10.82 -14.61
CA VAL A 148 9.73 -10.18 -15.79
C VAL A 148 10.40 -10.67 -17.07
N TYR A 149 11.73 -10.78 -17.11
CA TYR A 149 12.45 -11.27 -18.29
C TYR A 149 12.19 -12.75 -18.55
N ASP A 150 12.11 -13.57 -17.53
CA ASP A 150 11.80 -15.01 -17.67
C ASP A 150 10.40 -15.19 -18.28
N ASP A 151 9.40 -14.46 -17.82
CA ASP A 151 8.05 -14.50 -18.37
C ASP A 151 8.00 -14.00 -19.83
N TYR A 152 8.89 -13.06 -20.19
CA TYR A 152 8.94 -12.48 -21.54
C TYR A 152 9.64 -13.40 -22.56
N GLU A 153 10.63 -14.20 -22.12
CA GLU A 153 11.41 -15.10 -22.98
C GLU A 153 10.70 -16.42 -23.28
N GLU A 154 9.66 -16.77 -22.58
CA GLU A 154 8.86 -18.00 -22.81
C GLU A 154 7.93 -17.94 -24.05
N PHE A 155 8.01 -16.86 -24.80
CA PHE A 155 7.25 -16.70 -26.04
C PHE A 155 8.12 -16.90 -27.28
#